data_327040aab3f7aa6f3a65e2c0bf7dbccf
#
_entry.id   327040aab3f7aa6f3a65e2c0bf7dbccf
#
_cell.length_a   1.000
_cell.length_b   1.000
_cell.length_c   1.000
_cell.angle_alpha   90.00
_cell.angle_beta   90.00
_cell.angle_gamma   90.00
#
_symmetry.space_group_name_H-M   'P 1'
#
loop_
_entity.id
_entity.type
_entity.pdbx_description
1 polymer ?
#
loop_
_entity_poly.entity_id
_entity_poly.type
_entity_poly.pdbx_seq_one_letter_code
_entity_poly.pdbx_strand_id
1 'polypeptide(L)'
;MKQIPSINKSGPQPQKLAALRQAHRDWNESPDVLTRLTRRLSTTLSLETQLAILAEEIASVVPYDCLTYRHTIGSRDFVYVTGKGGPHSCDYRLNLEGGFYGTLSLSRRQKFTEQELEGIELMLAATICPIRNACQFIAIEQASLTDCLTGVPNKRAMDEALSRASCLGDRHGEQYSLILCDLDHFKQVNDQYGHVVGDHMLKLAAAELEKAVRNSDSVYRFGGEEFAILLAHTDEANAREVGDRIR
;
A
#
# COMPACT_ATOMS: atom_id res chain seq x y z
N MET A 1 11.21 -25.53 -24.80
CA MET A 1 9.92 -25.63 -24.09
C MET A 1 9.93 -26.88 -23.21
N LYS A 2 10.17 -26.75 -21.92
CA LYS A 2 10.01 -27.86 -20.98
C LYS A 2 8.55 -27.92 -20.56
N GLN A 3 7.90 -29.06 -20.82
CA GLN A 3 6.51 -29.32 -20.45
C GLN A 3 6.34 -29.26 -18.92
N ILE A 4 5.37 -28.52 -18.46
CA ILE A 4 4.90 -28.56 -17.07
C ILE A 4 4.28 -29.95 -16.87
N PRO A 5 4.71 -30.74 -15.86
CA PRO A 5 4.15 -32.07 -15.63
C PRO A 5 2.65 -31.95 -15.29
N SER A 6 1.82 -32.66 -16.01
CA SER A 6 0.38 -32.78 -15.71
C SER A 6 0.17 -33.41 -14.34
N ILE A 7 -0.55 -32.73 -13.46
CA ILE A 7 -0.94 -33.25 -12.14
C ILE A 7 -1.91 -34.43 -12.37
N ASN A 8 -1.42 -35.64 -12.23
CA ASN A 8 -2.21 -36.85 -12.35
C ASN A 8 -3.18 -36.96 -11.16
N LYS A 9 -4.49 -37.02 -11.42
CA LYS A 9 -5.58 -36.91 -10.42
C LYS A 9 -5.81 -38.16 -9.55
N SER A 10 -4.96 -39.18 -9.61
CA SER A 10 -5.20 -40.48 -9.01
C SER A 10 -4.12 -40.90 -7.99
N GLY A 11 -4.09 -40.25 -6.84
CA GLY A 11 -3.34 -40.72 -5.67
C GLY A 11 -4.00 -40.24 -4.37
N PRO A 12 -3.84 -40.95 -3.23
CA PRO A 12 -4.52 -40.58 -2.01
C PRO A 12 -4.10 -39.18 -1.55
N GLN A 13 -5.09 -38.28 -1.38
CA GLN A 13 -4.92 -36.89 -1.00
C GLN A 13 -3.99 -36.62 0.19
N PRO A 14 -3.91 -37.52 1.24
CA PRO A 14 -3.01 -37.30 2.36
C PRO A 14 -1.52 -37.38 2.01
N GLN A 15 -1.13 -38.25 1.09
CA GLN A 15 0.28 -38.40 0.67
C GLN A 15 0.74 -37.23 -0.20
N LYS A 16 -0.14 -36.70 -1.07
CA LYS A 16 0.16 -35.48 -1.86
C LYS A 16 0.30 -34.24 -0.96
N LEU A 17 -0.55 -34.13 0.06
CA LEU A 17 -0.47 -33.03 1.02
C LEU A 17 0.79 -33.13 1.90
N ALA A 18 1.18 -34.33 2.29
CA ALA A 18 2.43 -34.58 3.03
C ALA A 18 3.66 -34.24 2.18
N ALA A 19 3.68 -34.68 0.92
CA ALA A 19 4.76 -34.33 -0.03
C ALA A 19 4.87 -32.83 -0.29
N LEU A 20 3.74 -32.13 -0.46
CA LEU A 20 3.72 -30.67 -0.59
C LEU A 20 4.21 -29.95 0.67
N ARG A 21 3.82 -30.44 1.86
CA ARG A 21 4.31 -29.91 3.13
C ARG A 21 5.80 -30.16 3.35
N GLN A 22 6.31 -31.29 2.88
CA GLN A 22 7.74 -31.61 2.94
C GLN A 22 8.51 -30.73 1.95
N ALA A 23 8.09 -30.66 0.69
CA ALA A 23 8.68 -29.78 -0.32
C ALA A 23 8.67 -28.31 0.13
N HIS A 24 7.60 -27.88 0.82
CA HIS A 24 7.52 -26.53 1.39
C HIS A 24 8.51 -26.31 2.55
N ARG A 25 8.75 -27.33 3.41
CA ARG A 25 9.77 -27.27 4.46
C ARG A 25 11.18 -27.24 3.86
N ASP A 26 11.49 -28.15 2.93
CA ASP A 26 12.79 -28.24 2.27
C ASP A 26 13.13 -26.94 1.52
N TRP A 27 12.11 -26.31 0.92
CA TRP A 27 12.25 -24.99 0.27
C TRP A 27 12.42 -23.86 1.31
N ASN A 28 11.78 -23.98 2.50
CA ASN A 28 11.95 -23.03 3.60
C ASN A 28 13.33 -23.07 4.25
N GLU A 29 13.97 -24.23 4.25
CA GLU A 29 15.27 -24.48 4.89
C GLU A 29 16.43 -24.37 3.90
N SER A 30 16.20 -23.91 2.66
CA SER A 30 17.25 -23.72 1.66
C SER A 30 18.35 -22.81 2.21
N PRO A 31 19.61 -23.23 2.25
CA PRO A 31 20.73 -22.41 2.71
C PRO A 31 21.06 -21.27 1.75
N ASP A 32 20.56 -21.31 0.53
CA ASP A 32 20.79 -20.27 -0.46
C ASP A 32 19.99 -19.00 -0.13
N VAL A 33 20.72 -17.91 0.16
CA VAL A 33 20.17 -16.59 0.50
C VAL A 33 19.24 -16.06 -0.58
N LEU A 34 19.58 -16.25 -1.86
CA LEU A 34 18.76 -15.76 -2.97
C LEU A 34 17.42 -16.48 -3.07
N THR A 35 17.41 -17.78 -2.90
CA THR A 35 16.19 -18.59 -2.86
C THR A 35 15.30 -18.19 -1.70
N ARG A 36 15.86 -17.99 -0.51
CA ARG A 36 15.14 -17.53 0.68
C ARG A 36 14.57 -16.12 0.49
N LEU A 37 15.39 -15.20 -0.01
CA LEU A 37 14.97 -13.81 -0.32
C LEU A 37 13.80 -13.79 -1.30
N THR A 38 13.94 -14.44 -2.46
CA THR A 38 12.90 -14.47 -3.50
C THR A 38 11.60 -15.03 -2.97
N ARG A 39 11.65 -16.09 -2.20
CA ARG A 39 10.47 -16.69 -1.59
C ARG A 39 9.78 -15.75 -0.61
N ARG A 40 10.54 -15.12 0.31
CA ARG A 40 9.99 -14.17 1.28
C ARG A 40 9.35 -12.98 0.58
N LEU A 41 10.00 -12.44 -0.45
CA LEU A 41 9.48 -11.31 -1.24
C LEU A 41 8.20 -11.64 -2.00
N SER A 42 8.02 -12.90 -2.44
CA SER A 42 6.81 -13.32 -3.16
C SER A 42 5.56 -13.42 -2.29
N THR A 43 5.68 -13.34 -0.96
CA THR A 43 4.53 -13.46 -0.03
C THR A 43 3.80 -12.15 0.21
N THR A 44 4.33 -11.01 -0.26
CA THR A 44 3.77 -9.69 0.05
C THR A 44 3.92 -8.71 -1.11
N LEU A 45 2.94 -7.82 -1.26
CA LEU A 45 3.01 -6.63 -2.13
C LEU A 45 3.29 -5.35 -1.33
N SER A 46 3.43 -5.42 0.00
CA SER A 46 3.81 -4.28 0.82
C SER A 46 5.26 -3.90 0.56
N LEU A 47 5.51 -2.73 0.00
CA LEU A 47 6.84 -2.21 -0.27
C LEU A 47 7.69 -2.13 1.01
N GLU A 48 7.11 -1.68 2.11
CA GLU A 48 7.78 -1.60 3.40
C GLU A 48 8.23 -2.98 3.90
N THR A 49 7.34 -3.97 3.82
CA THR A 49 7.66 -5.36 4.21
C THR A 49 8.73 -5.96 3.30
N GLN A 50 8.69 -5.69 1.99
CA GLN A 50 9.73 -6.15 1.06
C GLN A 50 11.10 -5.54 1.36
N LEU A 51 11.13 -4.25 1.70
CA LEU A 51 12.37 -3.56 2.10
C LEU A 51 12.91 -4.08 3.44
N ALA A 52 12.04 -4.39 4.40
CA ALA A 52 12.45 -5.01 5.66
C ALA A 52 13.06 -6.41 5.42
N ILE A 53 12.43 -7.23 4.58
CA ILE A 53 12.96 -8.55 4.20
C ILE A 53 14.32 -8.40 3.52
N LEU A 54 14.46 -7.48 2.57
CA LEU A 54 15.73 -7.22 1.88
C LEU A 54 16.80 -6.76 2.87
N ALA A 55 16.47 -5.85 3.77
CA ALA A 55 17.38 -5.36 4.79
C ALA A 55 17.91 -6.48 5.70
N GLU A 56 17.04 -7.38 6.16
CA GLU A 56 17.41 -8.56 6.96
C GLU A 56 18.31 -9.53 6.19
N GLU A 57 17.97 -9.83 4.93
CA GLU A 57 18.76 -10.77 4.12
C GLU A 57 20.14 -10.19 3.75
N ILE A 58 20.23 -8.89 3.43
CA ILE A 58 21.53 -8.23 3.22
C ILE A 58 22.36 -8.27 4.51
N ALA A 59 21.77 -7.95 5.67
CA ALA A 59 22.48 -7.96 6.95
C ALA A 59 23.04 -9.35 7.31
N SER A 60 22.42 -10.42 6.83
CA SER A 60 22.90 -11.80 7.07
C SER A 60 24.19 -12.14 6.32
N VAL A 61 24.53 -11.38 5.26
CA VAL A 61 25.67 -11.63 4.37
C VAL A 61 26.69 -10.51 4.44
N VAL A 62 26.22 -9.27 4.44
CA VAL A 62 27.05 -8.05 4.40
C VAL A 62 26.67 -7.16 5.59
N PRO A 63 27.58 -6.96 6.56
CA PRO A 63 27.29 -6.04 7.67
C PRO A 63 27.22 -4.60 7.16
N TYR A 64 26.20 -3.88 7.57
CA TYR A 64 26.02 -2.45 7.31
C TYR A 64 25.42 -1.76 8.55
N ASP A 65 25.57 -0.41 8.63
CA ASP A 65 25.07 0.40 9.75
C ASP A 65 23.71 1.03 9.42
N CYS A 66 23.47 1.35 8.13
CA CYS A 66 22.21 1.96 7.68
C CYS A 66 21.86 1.51 6.27
N LEU A 67 20.56 1.25 6.04
CA LEU A 67 19.95 1.10 4.73
C LEU A 67 18.88 2.17 4.57
N THR A 68 18.91 2.88 3.45
CA THR A 68 17.92 3.88 3.08
C THR A 68 17.37 3.56 1.69
N TYR A 69 16.05 3.60 1.54
CA TYR A 69 15.39 3.55 0.24
C TYR A 69 14.52 4.79 0.07
N ARG A 70 14.55 5.40 -1.13
CA ARG A 70 13.74 6.57 -1.48
C ARG A 70 13.17 6.44 -2.88
N HIS A 71 11.88 6.70 -2.99
CA HIS A 71 11.16 6.72 -4.27
C HIS A 71 9.92 7.58 -4.18
N THR A 72 9.61 8.34 -5.25
CA THR A 72 8.33 9.04 -5.39
C THR A 72 7.39 8.17 -6.21
N ILE A 73 6.28 7.73 -5.61
CA ILE A 73 5.27 6.89 -6.24
C ILE A 73 4.00 7.72 -6.40
N GLY A 74 3.64 8.06 -7.65
CA GLY A 74 2.55 8.99 -7.91
C GLY A 74 2.83 10.37 -7.29
N SER A 75 1.99 10.81 -6.35
CA SER A 75 2.14 12.09 -5.63
C SER A 75 2.80 11.96 -4.25
N ARG A 76 3.22 10.76 -3.85
CA ARG A 76 3.72 10.50 -2.49
C ARG A 76 5.17 10.09 -2.48
N ASP A 77 5.98 10.76 -1.63
CA ASP A 77 7.33 10.34 -1.35
C ASP A 77 7.32 9.18 -0.36
N PHE A 78 7.98 8.10 -0.75
CA PHE A 78 8.20 6.93 0.09
C PHE A 78 9.66 6.89 0.54
N VAL A 79 9.87 6.85 1.86
CA VAL A 79 11.20 6.77 2.48
C VAL A 79 11.21 5.65 3.51
N TYR A 80 12.13 4.71 3.33
CA TYR A 80 12.40 3.65 4.29
C TYR A 80 13.84 3.80 4.80
N VAL A 81 14.04 3.77 6.11
CA VAL A 81 15.37 3.93 6.74
C VAL A 81 15.49 2.93 7.88
N THR A 82 16.61 2.23 7.94
CA THR A 82 16.97 1.39 9.08
C THR A 82 18.40 1.66 9.50
N GLY A 83 18.64 1.81 10.81
CA GLY A 83 19.96 2.08 11.37
C GLY A 83 20.39 3.54 11.35
N LYS A 84 21.69 3.78 11.56
CA LYS A 84 22.33 5.11 11.55
C LYS A 84 23.48 5.10 10.55
N GLY A 85 23.52 6.08 9.67
CA GLY A 85 24.49 6.18 8.59
C GLY A 85 25.95 6.20 9.01
N GLY A 86 26.83 5.76 8.12
CA GLY A 86 28.29 5.76 8.24
C GLY A 86 28.97 6.56 7.12
N PRO A 87 30.30 6.76 7.21
CA PRO A 87 31.06 7.60 6.27
C PRO A 87 31.28 6.95 4.89
N HIS A 88 31.10 5.65 4.76
CA HIS A 88 31.23 4.94 3.48
C HIS A 88 29.86 4.45 3.02
N SER A 89 29.45 4.83 1.81
CA SER A 89 28.19 4.43 1.22
C SER A 89 28.36 3.80 -0.16
N CYS A 90 27.39 2.97 -0.54
CA CYS A 90 27.15 2.53 -1.91
C CYS A 90 25.68 2.80 -2.24
N ASP A 91 25.46 3.38 -3.44
CA ASP A 91 24.17 3.85 -3.88
C ASP A 91 23.76 3.11 -5.16
N TYR A 92 22.55 2.57 -5.18
CA TYR A 92 22.00 1.79 -6.29
C TYR A 92 20.71 2.42 -6.80
N ARG A 93 20.69 2.73 -8.08
CA ARG A 93 19.47 3.15 -8.78
C ARG A 93 18.74 1.92 -9.29
N LEU A 94 17.53 1.69 -8.80
CA LEU A 94 16.72 0.55 -9.17
C LEU A 94 15.98 0.85 -10.49
N ASN A 95 16.55 0.40 -11.60
CA ASN A 95 15.97 0.57 -12.93
C ASN A 95 15.60 -0.79 -13.53
N LEU A 96 14.42 -0.90 -14.12
CA LEU A 96 13.96 -2.11 -14.82
C LEU A 96 13.09 -1.72 -16.02
N GLU A 97 13.41 -2.25 -17.20
CA GLU A 97 12.62 -2.04 -18.43
C GLU A 97 12.33 -0.56 -18.73
N GLY A 98 13.33 0.32 -18.47
CA GLY A 98 13.22 1.76 -18.66
C GLY A 98 12.48 2.51 -17.54
N GLY A 99 11.89 1.81 -16.57
CA GLY A 99 11.27 2.40 -15.38
C GLY A 99 12.28 2.59 -14.25
N PHE A 100 12.11 3.65 -13.46
CA PHE A 100 12.86 3.93 -12.24
C PHE A 100 12.00 3.60 -11.02
N TYR A 101 12.53 2.81 -10.10
CA TYR A 101 11.84 2.29 -8.93
C TYR A 101 12.56 2.64 -7.62
N GLY A 102 13.24 3.77 -7.61
CA GLY A 102 13.85 4.32 -6.42
C GLY A 102 15.38 4.17 -6.36
N THR A 103 15.92 4.74 -5.29
CA THR A 103 17.35 4.65 -4.96
C THR A 103 17.48 3.96 -3.61
N LEU A 104 18.33 2.94 -3.57
CA LEU A 104 18.70 2.24 -2.34
C LEU A 104 20.15 2.57 -2.01
N SER A 105 20.39 2.98 -0.76
CA SER A 105 21.72 3.35 -0.25
C SER A 105 22.04 2.50 0.97
N LEU A 106 23.23 1.93 0.99
CA LEU A 106 23.79 1.25 2.15
C LEU A 106 24.99 2.05 2.66
N SER A 107 25.12 2.19 3.97
CA SER A 107 26.27 2.89 4.56
C SER A 107 26.78 2.20 5.82
N ARG A 108 28.08 2.30 6.05
CA ARG A 108 28.77 1.78 7.24
C ARG A 108 30.10 2.50 7.52
N ARG A 109 30.73 2.13 8.65
CA ARG A 109 32.01 2.72 9.07
C ARG A 109 33.20 2.26 8.23
N GLN A 110 33.19 1.02 7.72
CA GLN A 110 34.26 0.45 6.92
C GLN A 110 33.90 0.48 5.43
N LYS A 111 34.92 0.51 4.56
CA LYS A 111 34.69 0.40 3.11
C LYS A 111 34.12 -0.97 2.76
N PHE A 112 33.21 -1.00 1.81
CA PHE A 112 32.71 -2.23 1.21
C PHE A 112 33.80 -2.86 0.34
N THR A 113 33.96 -4.17 0.42
CA THR A 113 34.81 -4.94 -0.47
C THR A 113 34.09 -5.21 -1.80
N GLU A 114 34.84 -5.55 -2.84
CA GLU A 114 34.27 -5.87 -4.15
C GLU A 114 33.31 -7.06 -4.08
N GLN A 115 33.68 -8.11 -3.34
CA GLN A 115 32.81 -9.29 -3.14
C GLN A 115 31.51 -8.95 -2.40
N GLU A 116 31.54 -8.05 -1.42
CA GLU A 116 30.34 -7.60 -0.71
C GLU A 116 29.42 -6.79 -1.65
N LEU A 117 29.98 -5.93 -2.51
CA LEU A 117 29.23 -5.18 -3.49
C LEU A 117 28.56 -6.11 -4.53
N GLU A 118 29.28 -7.11 -5.05
CA GLU A 118 28.72 -8.13 -5.93
C GLU A 118 27.57 -8.90 -5.26
N GLY A 119 27.73 -9.27 -3.98
CA GLY A 119 26.68 -9.94 -3.22
C GLY A 119 25.41 -9.07 -3.05
N ILE A 120 25.59 -7.78 -2.76
CA ILE A 120 24.48 -6.81 -2.70
C ILE A 120 23.79 -6.69 -4.06
N GLU A 121 24.55 -6.56 -5.15
CA GLU A 121 24.01 -6.42 -6.52
C GLU A 121 23.18 -7.64 -6.92
N LEU A 122 23.62 -8.86 -6.59
CA LEU A 122 22.85 -10.08 -6.83
C LEU A 122 21.52 -10.09 -6.06
N MET A 123 21.53 -9.67 -4.81
CA MET A 123 20.30 -9.56 -4.02
C MET A 123 19.37 -8.48 -4.56
N LEU A 124 19.88 -7.35 -5.00
CA LEU A 124 19.10 -6.29 -5.65
C LEU A 124 18.50 -6.76 -6.98
N ALA A 125 19.26 -7.50 -7.79
CA ALA A 125 18.76 -8.08 -9.02
C ALA A 125 17.59 -9.04 -8.79
N ALA A 126 17.60 -9.81 -7.69
CA ALA A 126 16.48 -10.68 -7.30
C ALA A 126 15.27 -9.88 -6.75
N THR A 127 15.50 -8.67 -6.25
CA THR A 127 14.47 -7.86 -5.55
C THR A 127 13.79 -6.85 -6.48
N ILE A 128 14.39 -6.47 -7.59
CA ILE A 128 13.89 -5.39 -8.46
C ILE A 128 12.47 -5.64 -8.98
N CYS A 129 12.15 -6.87 -9.40
CA CYS A 129 10.80 -7.22 -9.87
C CYS A 129 9.73 -7.15 -8.76
N PRO A 130 9.94 -7.73 -7.56
CA PRO A 130 9.08 -7.52 -6.41
C PRO A 130 8.85 -6.03 -6.08
N ILE A 131 9.91 -5.21 -5.99
CA ILE A 131 9.81 -3.77 -5.72
C ILE A 131 9.00 -3.05 -6.81
N ARG A 132 9.27 -3.33 -8.11
CA ARG A 132 8.44 -2.79 -9.21
C ARG A 132 6.96 -3.11 -9.00
N ASN A 133 6.64 -4.38 -8.72
CA ASN A 133 5.25 -4.81 -8.55
C ASN A 133 4.58 -4.09 -7.37
N ALA A 134 5.29 -3.93 -6.25
CA ALA A 134 4.80 -3.16 -5.10
C ALA A 134 4.59 -1.68 -5.46
N CYS A 135 5.52 -1.03 -6.15
CA CYS A 135 5.38 0.35 -6.60
C CYS A 135 4.21 0.52 -7.58
N GLN A 136 4.03 -0.40 -8.52
CA GLN A 136 2.91 -0.39 -9.45
C GLN A 136 1.57 -0.60 -8.74
N PHE A 137 1.51 -1.50 -7.76
CA PHE A 137 0.32 -1.71 -6.93
C PHE A 137 -0.07 -0.43 -6.19
N ILE A 138 0.88 0.24 -5.51
CA ILE A 138 0.65 1.53 -4.85
C ILE A 138 0.19 2.60 -5.84
N ALA A 139 0.79 2.66 -7.03
CA ALA A 139 0.39 3.64 -8.06
C ALA A 139 -1.05 3.40 -8.56
N ILE A 140 -1.46 2.13 -8.72
CA ILE A 140 -2.83 1.75 -9.09
C ILE A 140 -3.82 2.11 -7.97
N GLU A 141 -3.49 1.80 -6.71
CA GLU A 141 -4.31 2.21 -5.56
C GLU A 141 -4.47 3.73 -5.50
N GLN A 142 -3.38 4.48 -5.71
CA GLN A 142 -3.45 5.94 -5.78
C GLN A 142 -4.23 6.46 -6.99
N ALA A 143 -4.21 5.76 -8.11
CA ALA A 143 -4.98 6.12 -9.30
C ALA A 143 -6.48 5.85 -9.15
N SER A 144 -6.89 4.94 -8.28
CA SER A 144 -8.29 4.71 -7.95
C SER A 144 -8.87 5.96 -7.27
N LEU A 145 -10.02 6.42 -7.73
CA LEU A 145 -10.79 7.50 -7.11
C LEU A 145 -11.90 6.99 -6.20
N THR A 146 -11.98 5.70 -6.01
CA THR A 146 -13.06 5.01 -5.27
C THR A 146 -12.46 4.25 -4.08
N ASP A 147 -13.12 4.32 -2.93
CA ASP A 147 -12.81 3.49 -1.78
C ASP A 147 -13.23 2.03 -2.05
N CYS A 148 -12.30 1.09 -1.95
CA CYS A 148 -12.54 -0.31 -2.33
C CYS A 148 -13.50 -1.05 -1.38
N LEU A 149 -13.70 -0.55 -0.15
CA LEU A 149 -14.59 -1.18 0.81
C LEU A 149 -16.03 -0.70 0.64
N THR A 150 -16.22 0.62 0.59
CA THR A 150 -17.55 1.25 0.62
C THR A 150 -18.11 1.58 -0.75
N GLY A 151 -17.26 1.68 -1.78
CA GLY A 151 -17.65 2.05 -3.14
C GLY A 151 -17.83 3.55 -3.37
N VAL A 152 -17.88 4.38 -2.33
CA VAL A 152 -17.92 5.84 -2.48
C VAL A 152 -16.55 6.40 -2.89
N PRO A 153 -16.49 7.60 -3.47
CA PRO A 153 -15.22 8.28 -3.74
C PRO A 153 -14.31 8.38 -2.50
N ASN A 154 -13.01 8.21 -2.72
CA ASN A 154 -12.00 8.22 -1.66
C ASN A 154 -11.46 9.63 -1.39
N LYS A 155 -10.54 9.76 -0.44
CA LYS A 155 -9.87 11.01 -0.06
C LYS A 155 -9.29 11.76 -1.26
N ARG A 156 -8.66 11.07 -2.20
CA ARG A 156 -8.08 11.70 -3.39
C ARG A 156 -9.15 12.33 -4.27
N ALA A 157 -10.25 11.62 -4.49
CA ALA A 157 -11.39 12.17 -5.23
C ALA A 157 -11.97 13.41 -4.53
N MET A 158 -12.00 13.41 -3.18
CA MET A 158 -12.40 14.57 -2.38
C MET A 158 -11.45 15.77 -2.61
N ASP A 159 -10.13 15.55 -2.51
CA ASP A 159 -9.13 16.62 -2.68
C ASP A 159 -9.22 17.24 -4.07
N GLU A 160 -9.43 16.44 -5.12
CA GLU A 160 -9.64 16.91 -6.48
C GLU A 160 -10.96 17.67 -6.63
N ALA A 161 -12.04 17.24 -5.98
CA ALA A 161 -13.33 17.91 -5.99
C ALA A 161 -13.29 19.25 -5.25
N LEU A 162 -12.65 19.32 -4.09
CA LEU A 162 -12.43 20.54 -3.33
C LEU A 162 -11.62 21.57 -4.12
N SER A 163 -10.55 21.13 -4.80
CA SER A 163 -9.75 22.02 -5.65
C SER A 163 -10.60 22.61 -6.79
N ARG A 164 -11.46 21.82 -7.43
CA ARG A 164 -12.39 22.30 -8.45
C ARG A 164 -13.43 23.26 -7.88
N ALA A 165 -14.04 22.91 -6.73
CA ALA A 165 -15.02 23.76 -6.06
C ALA A 165 -14.45 25.13 -5.68
N SER A 166 -13.22 25.17 -5.14
CA SER A 166 -12.51 26.42 -4.84
C SER A 166 -12.31 27.28 -6.09
N CYS A 167 -11.83 26.69 -7.18
CA CYS A 167 -11.63 27.40 -8.45
C CYS A 167 -12.95 27.98 -9.04
N LEU A 168 -14.06 27.24 -8.90
CA LEU A 168 -15.39 27.70 -9.38
C LEU A 168 -15.96 28.75 -8.46
N GLY A 169 -15.80 28.62 -7.14
CA GLY A 169 -16.16 29.64 -6.18
C GLY A 169 -15.47 30.97 -6.44
N ASP A 170 -14.15 30.96 -6.66
CA ASP A 170 -13.36 32.15 -6.94
C ASP A 170 -13.74 32.84 -8.26
N ARG A 171 -14.13 32.09 -9.30
CA ARG A 171 -14.43 32.62 -10.63
C ARG A 171 -15.89 33.04 -10.81
N HIS A 172 -16.80 32.30 -10.22
CA HIS A 172 -18.24 32.44 -10.51
C HIS A 172 -19.08 32.78 -9.29
N GLY A 173 -18.46 32.90 -8.10
CA GLY A 173 -19.17 33.14 -6.83
C GLY A 173 -20.04 31.98 -6.40
N GLU A 174 -19.75 30.75 -6.89
CA GLU A 174 -20.48 29.55 -6.49
C GLU A 174 -20.17 29.16 -5.05
N GLN A 175 -21.22 28.84 -4.29
CA GLN A 175 -21.08 28.43 -2.91
C GLN A 175 -21.03 26.93 -2.79
N TYR A 176 -20.08 26.43 -1.98
CA TYR A 176 -19.93 25.05 -1.62
C TYR A 176 -19.81 24.92 -0.10
N SER A 177 -20.40 23.88 0.45
CA SER A 177 -20.27 23.55 1.87
C SER A 177 -19.68 22.17 2.02
N LEU A 178 -18.82 21.97 3.03
CA LEU A 178 -18.23 20.68 3.37
C LEU A 178 -18.72 20.26 4.76
N ILE A 179 -19.30 19.06 4.86
CA ILE A 179 -19.65 18.42 6.12
C ILE A 179 -18.66 17.30 6.37
N LEU A 180 -18.09 17.25 7.57
CA LEU A 180 -17.26 16.15 8.02
C LEU A 180 -18.07 15.31 9.00
N CYS A 181 -18.05 13.99 8.81
CA CYS A 181 -18.76 13.01 9.64
C CYS A 181 -17.77 11.97 10.15
N ASP A 182 -17.96 11.53 11.37
CA ASP A 182 -17.22 10.45 12.00
C ASP A 182 -18.21 9.46 12.63
N LEU A 183 -17.95 8.15 12.55
CA LEU A 183 -18.83 7.16 13.15
C LEU A 183 -18.51 6.99 14.63
N ASP A 184 -19.41 7.46 15.47
CA ASP A 184 -19.29 7.37 16.91
C ASP A 184 -19.07 5.92 17.38
N HIS A 185 -18.06 5.72 18.23
CA HIS A 185 -17.74 4.44 18.85
C HIS A 185 -17.36 3.31 17.87
N PHE A 186 -16.97 3.60 16.64
CA PHE A 186 -16.64 2.58 15.63
C PHE A 186 -15.57 1.60 16.11
N LYS A 187 -14.54 2.10 16.81
CA LYS A 187 -13.53 1.25 17.43
C LYS A 187 -14.13 0.22 18.38
N GLN A 188 -15.11 0.58 19.19
CA GLN A 188 -15.77 -0.35 20.12
C GLN A 188 -16.52 -1.45 19.36
N VAL A 189 -17.12 -1.12 18.22
CA VAL A 189 -17.77 -2.12 17.34
C VAL A 189 -16.73 -3.13 16.83
N ASN A 190 -15.57 -2.65 16.35
CA ASN A 190 -14.49 -3.54 15.91
C ASN A 190 -13.96 -4.43 17.04
N ASP A 191 -13.74 -3.85 18.22
CA ASP A 191 -13.21 -4.57 19.38
C ASP A 191 -14.20 -5.64 19.89
N GLN A 192 -15.50 -5.38 19.80
CA GLN A 192 -16.56 -6.27 20.31
C GLN A 192 -17.01 -7.33 19.28
N TYR A 193 -17.11 -6.96 18.00
CA TYR A 193 -17.74 -7.79 16.95
C TYR A 193 -16.79 -8.18 15.82
N GLY A 194 -15.55 -7.66 15.84
CA GLY A 194 -14.55 -7.92 14.84
C GLY A 194 -14.65 -7.05 13.60
N HIS A 195 -13.54 -6.98 12.84
CA HIS A 195 -13.42 -6.10 11.67
C HIS A 195 -14.43 -6.39 10.55
N VAL A 196 -14.90 -7.63 10.40
CA VAL A 196 -15.90 -7.98 9.37
C VAL A 196 -17.22 -7.25 9.60
N VAL A 197 -17.64 -7.12 10.89
CA VAL A 197 -18.85 -6.38 11.25
C VAL A 197 -18.63 -4.88 11.09
N GLY A 198 -17.45 -4.37 11.46
CA GLY A 198 -17.06 -2.99 11.22
C GLY A 198 -17.06 -2.63 9.72
N ASP A 199 -16.51 -3.48 8.89
CA ASP A 199 -16.53 -3.29 7.41
C ASP A 199 -17.97 -3.24 6.86
N HIS A 200 -18.86 -4.07 7.39
CA HIS A 200 -20.27 -4.04 7.00
C HIS A 200 -20.97 -2.75 7.46
N MET A 201 -20.68 -2.28 8.68
CA MET A 201 -21.17 -1.01 9.19
C MET A 201 -20.72 0.17 8.33
N LEU A 202 -19.45 0.20 7.90
CA LEU A 202 -18.93 1.24 7.01
C LEU A 202 -19.65 1.26 5.64
N LYS A 203 -19.94 0.09 5.08
CA LYS A 203 -20.73 -0.02 3.83
C LYS A 203 -22.15 0.51 4.00
N LEU A 204 -22.80 0.18 5.10
CA LEU A 204 -24.14 0.67 5.41
C LEU A 204 -24.13 2.18 5.61
N ALA A 205 -23.18 2.72 6.39
CA ALA A 205 -23.06 4.16 6.61
C ALA A 205 -22.87 4.91 5.29
N ALA A 206 -21.98 4.46 4.41
CA ALA A 206 -21.79 5.04 3.10
C ALA A 206 -23.09 5.07 2.27
N ALA A 207 -23.82 3.96 2.24
CA ALA A 207 -25.09 3.85 1.50
C ALA A 207 -26.19 4.76 2.08
N GLU A 208 -26.27 4.93 3.39
CA GLU A 208 -27.24 5.84 4.02
C GLU A 208 -26.87 7.30 3.78
N LEU A 209 -25.58 7.66 3.85
CA LEU A 209 -25.09 8.99 3.51
C LEU A 209 -25.42 9.36 2.06
N GLU A 210 -25.20 8.45 1.09
CA GLU A 210 -25.55 8.68 -0.31
C GLU A 210 -27.06 8.89 -0.52
N LYS A 211 -27.92 8.19 0.22
CA LYS A 211 -29.38 8.38 0.15
C LYS A 211 -29.84 9.72 0.76
N ALA A 212 -29.09 10.21 1.75
CA ALA A 212 -29.43 11.45 2.46
C ALA A 212 -29.07 12.73 1.69
N VAL A 213 -28.27 12.65 0.63
CA VAL A 213 -27.81 13.79 -0.16
C VAL A 213 -28.44 13.81 -1.56
N ARG A 214 -28.31 14.94 -2.28
CA ARG A 214 -28.83 15.10 -3.65
C ARG A 214 -27.81 14.58 -4.66
N ASN A 215 -28.26 14.34 -5.91
CA ASN A 215 -27.35 13.93 -7.00
C ASN A 215 -26.28 14.97 -7.35
N SER A 216 -26.45 16.24 -6.96
CA SER A 216 -25.46 17.30 -7.08
C SER A 216 -24.36 17.25 -6.04
N ASP A 217 -24.60 16.54 -4.95
CA ASP A 217 -23.72 16.45 -3.81
C ASP A 217 -22.87 15.17 -3.91
N SER A 218 -21.79 15.12 -3.17
CA SER A 218 -20.89 13.96 -3.25
C SER A 218 -20.45 13.52 -1.86
N VAL A 219 -20.52 12.22 -1.62
CA VAL A 219 -20.04 11.59 -0.39
C VAL A 219 -18.66 11.00 -0.65
N TYR A 220 -17.75 11.16 0.31
CA TYR A 220 -16.38 10.66 0.26
C TYR A 220 -16.04 9.93 1.55
N ARG A 221 -15.23 8.89 1.45
CA ARG A 221 -14.56 8.31 2.61
C ARG A 221 -13.11 8.75 2.62
N PHE A 222 -12.70 9.56 3.62
CA PHE A 222 -11.35 10.14 3.65
C PHE A 222 -10.46 9.59 4.78
N GLY A 223 -11.03 8.82 5.69
CA GLY A 223 -10.34 8.14 6.79
C GLY A 223 -10.87 6.73 7.03
N GLY A 224 -10.47 6.13 8.14
CA GLY A 224 -10.93 4.80 8.54
C GLY A 224 -12.44 4.73 8.74
N GLU A 225 -12.97 5.60 9.60
CA GLU A 225 -14.39 5.74 9.97
C GLU A 225 -14.94 7.13 9.61
N GLU A 226 -14.16 7.93 8.88
CA GLU A 226 -14.42 9.33 8.58
C GLU A 226 -14.97 9.48 7.16
N PHE A 227 -16.08 10.22 7.05
CA PHE A 227 -16.73 10.57 5.78
C PHE A 227 -16.78 12.08 5.62
N ALA A 228 -16.79 12.53 4.37
CA ALA A 228 -16.99 13.93 4.01
C ALA A 228 -18.10 14.04 2.98
N ILE A 229 -18.87 15.13 3.04
CA ILE A 229 -19.94 15.42 2.09
C ILE A 229 -19.71 16.80 1.52
N LEU A 230 -19.50 16.89 0.21
CA LEU A 230 -19.39 18.14 -0.50
C LEU A 230 -20.76 18.50 -1.10
N LEU A 231 -21.32 19.61 -0.63
CA LEU A 231 -22.61 20.13 -1.05
C LEU A 231 -22.40 21.26 -2.06
N ALA A 232 -22.94 21.09 -3.26
CA ALA A 232 -22.89 22.11 -4.30
C ALA A 232 -24.01 23.15 -4.10
N HIS A 233 -23.73 24.42 -4.42
CA HIS A 233 -24.68 25.54 -4.34
C HIS A 233 -25.43 25.61 -3.00
N THR A 234 -24.72 25.40 -1.90
CA THR A 234 -25.30 25.28 -0.58
C THR A 234 -24.59 26.21 0.39
N ASP A 235 -25.35 27.07 1.07
CA ASP A 235 -24.86 27.92 2.14
C ASP A 235 -24.80 27.22 3.49
N GLU A 236 -24.30 27.91 4.51
CA GLU A 236 -24.14 27.35 5.86
C GLU A 236 -25.48 26.91 6.50
N ALA A 237 -26.57 27.66 6.28
CA ALA A 237 -27.85 27.34 6.87
C ALA A 237 -28.43 26.03 6.31
N ASN A 238 -28.43 25.91 4.98
CA ASN A 238 -28.85 24.71 4.28
C ASN A 238 -27.91 23.49 4.54
N ALA A 239 -26.61 23.75 4.71
CA ALA A 239 -25.66 22.69 5.07
C ALA A 239 -25.94 22.13 6.48
N ARG A 240 -26.34 22.97 7.44
CA ARG A 240 -26.76 22.55 8.78
C ARG A 240 -27.99 21.62 8.73
N GLU A 241 -28.99 21.96 7.91
CA GLU A 241 -30.17 21.10 7.72
C GLU A 241 -29.81 19.72 7.17
N VAL A 242 -28.84 19.67 6.23
CA VAL A 242 -28.32 18.38 5.73
C VAL A 242 -27.59 17.65 6.86
N GLY A 243 -26.74 18.33 7.62
CA GLY A 243 -26.03 17.77 8.77
C GLY A 243 -26.97 17.15 9.81
N ASP A 244 -28.07 17.85 10.15
CA ASP A 244 -29.07 17.34 11.10
C ASP A 244 -29.84 16.12 10.53
N ARG A 245 -30.01 16.01 9.22
CA ARG A 245 -30.69 14.88 8.57
C ARG A 245 -29.84 13.61 8.55
N ILE A 246 -28.52 13.74 8.46
CA ILE A 246 -27.58 12.60 8.39
C ILE A 246 -27.12 12.13 9.78
N ARG A 247 -27.37 12.90 10.82
CA ARG A 247 -27.07 12.57 12.21
C ARG A 247 -28.09 11.59 12.77
#